data_d8605fb1d7621a3efeda89fb0cf8317b
#
_entry.id   d8605fb1d7621a3efeda89fb0cf8317b
#
_cell.length_a   1.000
_cell.length_b   1.000
_cell.length_c   1.000
_cell.angle_alpha   90.00
_cell.angle_beta   90.00
_cell.angle_gamma   90.00
#
_symmetry.space_group_name_H-M   'P 1'
#
loop_
_entity.id
_entity.type
_entity.pdbx_description
1 polymer ?
#
loop_
_entity_poly.entity_id
_entity_poly.type
_entity_poly.pdbx_seq_one_letter_code
_entity_poly.pdbx_strand_id
1 'polypeptide(L)'
;MKSDIDIKDDVYNIISSSKLKTAVTGSLCKRGRPFYGTGTTGKEDICISVLANQTSQIQEAFVNVNIYVQDQAITKKGNTRKEENTARLRELCQLSFSTFEAVHGSDFRLSMSEQRVIACEGTSEHIINNKLLYQTIN
;
A
#
# COMPACT_ATOMS: atom_id res chain seq x y z
N MET A 1 0.16 -13.41 21.25
CA MET A 1 1.12 -12.76 20.34
C MET A 1 0.84 -13.15 18.90
N LYS A 2 1.06 -12.23 17.99
CA LYS A 2 0.85 -12.48 16.57
C LYS A 2 2.17 -12.44 15.81
N SER A 3 2.35 -13.37 14.87
CA SER A 3 3.49 -13.37 13.97
C SER A 3 3.31 -12.31 12.89
N ASP A 4 4.38 -12.03 12.13
CA ASP A 4 4.30 -11.16 10.96
C ASP A 4 3.24 -11.67 9.98
N ILE A 5 3.11 -12.98 9.84
CA ILE A 5 2.13 -13.59 8.93
C ILE A 5 0.70 -13.31 9.41
N ASP A 6 0.44 -13.45 10.70
CA ASP A 6 -0.87 -13.15 11.28
C ASP A 6 -1.24 -11.67 11.07
N ILE A 7 -0.28 -10.78 11.27
CA ILE A 7 -0.47 -9.34 11.10
C ILE A 7 -0.80 -9.02 9.63
N LYS A 8 -0.07 -9.63 8.69
CA LYS A 8 -0.35 -9.47 7.26
C LYS A 8 -1.76 -9.93 6.91
N ASP A 9 -2.20 -11.04 7.49
CA ASP A 9 -3.54 -11.57 7.26
C ASP A 9 -4.61 -10.60 7.74
N ASP A 10 -4.42 -10.02 8.93
CA ASP A 10 -5.35 -9.03 9.48
C ASP A 10 -5.46 -7.80 8.56
N VAL A 11 -4.31 -7.27 8.13
CA VAL A 11 -4.26 -6.11 7.23
C VAL A 11 -4.85 -6.45 5.86
N TYR A 12 -4.54 -7.63 5.33
CA TYR A 12 -5.09 -8.12 4.07
C TYR A 12 -6.62 -8.14 4.11
N ASN A 13 -7.20 -8.67 5.19
CA ASN A 13 -8.64 -8.77 5.33
C ASN A 13 -9.32 -7.39 5.39
N ILE A 14 -8.70 -6.42 6.06
CA ILE A 14 -9.20 -5.04 6.09
C ILE A 14 -9.20 -4.44 4.69
N ILE A 15 -8.12 -4.60 3.94
CA ILE A 15 -8.00 -4.02 2.60
C ILE A 15 -8.94 -4.72 1.61
N SER A 16 -9.06 -6.03 1.69
CA SER A 16 -9.84 -6.82 0.73
C SER A 16 -11.31 -6.43 0.68
N SER A 17 -11.86 -5.93 1.78
CA SER A 17 -13.25 -5.47 1.86
C SER A 17 -13.39 -3.95 1.76
N SER A 18 -12.31 -3.23 1.47
CA SER A 18 -12.30 -1.77 1.42
C SER A 18 -12.57 -1.23 0.02
N LYS A 19 -12.94 0.06 -0.03
CA LYS A 19 -13.08 0.79 -1.29
C LYS A 19 -11.73 0.93 -2.01
N LEU A 20 -10.64 0.93 -1.27
CA LEU A 20 -9.30 0.99 -1.85
C LEU A 20 -9.05 -0.20 -2.77
N LYS A 21 -9.39 -1.42 -2.33
CA LYS A 21 -9.22 -2.61 -3.17
C LYS A 21 -10.08 -2.55 -4.43
N THR A 22 -11.30 -2.05 -4.31
CA THR A 22 -12.21 -1.89 -5.46
C THR A 22 -11.69 -0.87 -6.46
N ALA A 23 -11.01 0.17 -6.00
CA ALA A 23 -10.52 1.26 -6.84
C ALA A 23 -9.28 0.91 -7.66
N VAL A 24 -8.39 0.05 -7.13
CA VAL A 24 -7.15 -0.28 -7.83
C VAL A 24 -7.38 -1.29 -8.94
N THR A 25 -6.53 -1.23 -9.96
CA THR A 25 -6.62 -2.11 -11.14
C THR A 25 -5.87 -3.43 -10.96
N GLY A 26 -4.99 -3.51 -9.96
CA GLY A 26 -4.11 -4.67 -9.75
C GLY A 26 -4.56 -5.59 -8.63
N SER A 27 -3.60 -6.32 -8.13
CA SER A 27 -3.79 -7.37 -7.11
C SER A 27 -3.42 -6.90 -5.73
N LEU A 28 -4.04 -7.51 -4.72
CA LEU A 28 -3.65 -7.35 -3.32
C LEU A 28 -2.74 -8.52 -2.94
N CYS A 29 -1.52 -8.21 -2.51
CA CYS A 29 -0.46 -9.18 -2.32
C CYS A 29 0.10 -9.14 -0.91
N LYS A 30 0.23 -10.31 -0.28
CA LYS A 30 0.90 -10.47 1.03
C LYS A 30 2.39 -10.73 0.89
N ARG A 31 2.85 -10.96 -0.33
CA ARG A 31 4.26 -11.19 -0.66
C ARG A 31 4.72 -10.10 -1.63
N GLY A 32 5.35 -10.44 -2.72
CA GLY A 32 5.66 -9.48 -3.77
C GLY A 32 4.54 -9.36 -4.78
N ARG A 33 4.72 -8.46 -5.73
CA ARG A 33 3.81 -8.31 -6.87
C ARG A 33 3.76 -9.60 -7.69
N PRO A 34 2.66 -9.86 -8.42
CA PRO A 34 2.61 -10.97 -9.37
C PRO A 34 3.75 -10.87 -10.40
N PHE A 35 4.15 -12.00 -10.95
CA PHE A 35 5.12 -12.01 -12.05
C PHE A 35 4.42 -11.56 -13.34
N TYR A 36 4.95 -10.48 -13.93
CA TYR A 36 4.41 -9.90 -15.16
C TYR A 36 5.29 -10.18 -16.39
N GLY A 37 6.29 -11.01 -16.25
CA GLY A 37 7.26 -11.25 -17.32
C GLY A 37 8.26 -10.12 -17.38
N THR A 38 8.40 -9.46 -18.55
CA THR A 38 9.29 -8.32 -18.74
C THR A 38 8.54 -7.02 -18.50
N GLY A 39 8.97 -6.25 -17.49
CA GLY A 39 8.38 -4.97 -17.17
C GLY A 39 7.09 -5.06 -16.39
N THR A 40 6.41 -3.93 -16.23
CA THR A 40 5.14 -3.84 -15.52
C THR A 40 3.97 -3.88 -16.49
N THR A 41 2.82 -4.38 -16.05
CA THR A 41 1.61 -4.44 -16.87
C THR A 41 0.78 -3.16 -16.81
N GLY A 42 1.25 -2.14 -16.09
CA GLY A 42 0.48 -0.92 -15.85
C GLY A 42 -0.57 -1.07 -14.76
N LYS A 43 -0.53 -2.14 -13.99
CA LYS A 43 -1.52 -2.40 -12.95
C LYS A 43 -1.11 -1.80 -11.61
N GLU A 44 -2.12 -1.39 -10.86
CA GLU A 44 -1.97 -0.82 -9.53
C GLU A 44 -2.07 -1.94 -8.50
N ASP A 45 -0.93 -2.49 -8.11
CA ASP A 45 -0.90 -3.54 -7.10
C ASP A 45 -0.73 -2.94 -5.71
N ILE A 46 -1.31 -3.62 -4.73
CA ILE A 46 -1.16 -3.30 -3.31
C ILE A 46 -0.34 -4.41 -2.67
N CYS A 47 0.81 -4.06 -2.08
CA CYS A 47 1.68 -5.03 -1.43
C CYS A 47 1.83 -4.70 0.05
N ILE A 48 1.71 -5.73 0.90
CA ILE A 48 1.79 -5.63 2.35
C ILE A 48 3.10 -6.23 2.84
N SER A 49 3.82 -5.50 3.69
CA SER A 49 5.01 -6.02 4.36
C SER A 49 5.09 -5.51 5.79
N VAL A 50 5.65 -6.32 6.69
CA VAL A 50 5.85 -5.94 8.08
C VAL A 50 7.30 -5.45 8.22
N LEU A 51 7.45 -4.22 8.74
CA LEU A 51 8.77 -3.61 8.95
C LEU A 51 9.39 -4.02 10.27
N ALA A 52 8.58 -3.96 11.34
CA ALA A 52 9.02 -4.24 12.68
C ALA A 52 7.85 -4.78 13.49
N ASN A 53 8.12 -5.75 14.35
CA ASN A 53 7.12 -6.39 15.18
C ASN A 53 7.70 -6.53 16.59
N GLN A 54 7.29 -5.63 17.49
CA GLN A 54 7.77 -5.61 18.87
C GLN A 54 6.79 -6.36 19.75
N THR A 55 7.25 -7.48 20.27
CA THR A 55 6.44 -8.38 21.10
C THR A 55 6.61 -8.04 22.57
N SER A 56 5.59 -7.41 23.15
CA SER A 56 5.52 -7.09 24.57
C SER A 56 4.08 -7.28 25.03
N GLN A 57 3.75 -6.82 26.23
CA GLN A 57 2.37 -6.91 26.73
C GLN A 57 1.40 -6.23 25.77
N ILE A 58 1.78 -5.07 25.23
CA ILE A 58 1.12 -4.45 24.10
C ILE A 58 2.03 -4.68 22.90
N GLN A 59 1.56 -5.48 21.96
CA GLN A 59 2.34 -5.75 20.77
C GLN A 59 2.14 -4.62 19.77
N GLU A 60 3.24 -4.10 19.25
CA GLU A 60 3.22 -3.03 18.25
C GLU A 60 4.01 -3.45 17.03
N ALA A 61 3.45 -3.21 15.86
CA ALA A 61 4.12 -3.49 14.59
C ALA A 61 3.90 -2.33 13.63
N PHE A 62 4.90 -2.08 12.79
CA PHE A 62 4.77 -1.18 11.67
C PHE A 62 4.59 -2.00 10.40
N VAL A 63 3.58 -1.64 9.64
CA VAL A 63 3.21 -2.36 8.41
C VAL A 63 3.25 -1.38 7.24
N ASN A 64 3.95 -1.77 6.19
CA ASN A 64 3.91 -1.02 4.93
C ASN A 64 2.81 -1.58 4.05
N VAL A 65 1.98 -0.68 3.56
CA VAL A 65 1.02 -0.97 2.48
C VAL A 65 1.42 -0.09 1.31
N ASN A 66 2.06 -0.69 0.33
CA ASN A 66 2.57 0.02 -0.85
C ASN A 66 1.61 -0.16 -2.01
N ILE A 67 1.23 0.95 -2.64
CA ILE A 67 0.38 0.96 -3.82
C ILE A 67 1.21 1.47 -5.00
N TYR A 68 1.30 0.67 -6.05
CA TYR A 68 2.06 1.01 -7.25
C TYR A 68 1.16 1.73 -8.23
N VAL A 69 1.59 2.91 -8.70
CA VAL A 69 0.81 3.75 -9.61
C VAL A 69 1.66 4.09 -10.82
N GLN A 70 1.13 3.81 -12.01
CA GLN A 70 1.83 4.06 -13.25
C GLN A 70 1.95 5.56 -13.53
N ASP A 71 3.12 5.96 -14.04
CA ASP A 71 3.32 7.31 -14.54
C ASP A 71 2.52 7.51 -15.82
N GLN A 72 2.19 8.75 -16.11
CA GLN A 72 1.49 9.12 -17.34
C GLN A 72 2.47 9.68 -18.36
N ALA A 73 2.18 9.45 -19.62
CA ALA A 73 2.94 10.02 -20.72
C ALA A 73 2.49 11.45 -20.96
N ILE A 74 3.44 12.39 -20.95
CA ILE A 74 3.20 13.80 -21.29
C ILE A 74 3.93 14.13 -22.58
N THR A 75 3.19 14.64 -23.56
CA THR A 75 3.75 15.03 -24.86
C THR A 75 3.64 16.53 -25.04
N LYS A 76 4.80 17.19 -25.27
CA LYS A 76 4.85 18.62 -25.58
C LYS A 76 5.81 18.83 -26.76
N LYS A 77 5.36 19.54 -27.78
CA LYS A 77 6.18 19.87 -28.98
C LYS A 77 6.82 18.62 -29.60
N GLY A 78 6.07 17.53 -29.69
CA GLY A 78 6.55 16.27 -30.26
C GLY A 78 7.44 15.43 -29.38
N ASN A 79 7.78 15.91 -28.18
CA ASN A 79 8.59 15.16 -27.21
C ASN A 79 7.69 14.54 -26.13
N THR A 80 7.94 13.28 -25.82
CA THR A 80 7.18 12.53 -24.81
C THR A 80 8.09 12.16 -23.64
N ARG A 81 7.59 12.36 -22.42
CA ARG A 81 8.25 11.89 -21.19
C ARG A 81 7.22 11.29 -20.25
N LYS A 82 7.69 10.50 -19.29
CA LYS A 82 6.86 9.94 -18.24
C LYS A 82 6.94 10.82 -16.99
N GLU A 83 5.79 11.12 -16.41
CA GLU A 83 5.68 11.89 -15.17
C GLU A 83 4.69 11.23 -14.23
N GLU A 84 4.79 11.55 -12.94
CA GLU A 84 3.81 11.06 -11.98
C GLU A 84 2.39 11.42 -12.40
N ASN A 85 1.48 10.49 -12.19
CA ASN A 85 0.05 10.74 -12.39
C ASN A 85 -0.53 11.36 -11.12
N THR A 86 -0.40 12.66 -10.98
CA THR A 86 -0.76 13.41 -9.78
C THR A 86 -2.21 13.21 -9.37
N ALA A 87 -3.13 13.25 -10.33
CA ALA A 87 -4.56 13.09 -10.06
C ALA A 87 -4.86 11.71 -9.48
N ARG A 88 -4.29 10.65 -10.08
CA ARG A 88 -4.51 9.28 -9.62
C ARG A 88 -3.85 9.03 -8.27
N LEU A 89 -2.64 9.55 -8.08
CA LEU A 89 -1.96 9.46 -6.79
C LEU A 89 -2.77 10.12 -5.68
N ARG A 90 -3.30 11.32 -5.93
CA ARG A 90 -4.15 12.03 -4.95
C ARG A 90 -5.37 11.21 -4.58
N GLU A 91 -6.06 10.65 -5.57
CA GLU A 91 -7.24 9.83 -5.35
C GLU A 91 -6.94 8.62 -4.45
N LEU A 92 -5.88 7.87 -4.78
CA LEU A 92 -5.50 6.68 -4.02
C LEU A 92 -4.93 7.02 -2.65
N CYS A 93 -4.24 8.15 -2.50
CA CYS A 93 -3.81 8.65 -1.19
C CYS A 93 -5.01 8.94 -0.29
N GLN A 94 -6.03 9.60 -0.82
CA GLN A 94 -7.25 9.92 -0.05
C GLN A 94 -8.01 8.65 0.35
N LEU A 95 -8.12 7.69 -0.57
CA LEU A 95 -8.74 6.39 -0.26
C LEU A 95 -7.95 5.64 0.80
N SER A 96 -6.62 5.74 0.78
CA SER A 96 -5.78 5.14 1.82
C SER A 96 -6.05 5.75 3.18
N PHE A 97 -6.14 7.06 3.27
CA PHE A 97 -6.48 7.74 4.54
C PHE A 97 -7.83 7.27 5.06
N SER A 98 -8.86 7.24 4.21
CA SER A 98 -10.18 6.81 4.66
C SER A 98 -10.23 5.33 5.05
N THR A 99 -9.40 4.50 4.42
CA THR A 99 -9.33 3.07 4.73
C THR A 99 -8.64 2.81 6.07
N PHE A 100 -7.56 3.56 6.38
CA PHE A 100 -6.69 3.28 7.51
C PHE A 100 -6.74 4.31 8.64
N GLU A 101 -7.63 5.28 8.58
CA GLU A 101 -7.68 6.38 9.54
C GLU A 101 -7.86 5.89 10.98
N ALA A 102 -8.83 5.01 11.19
CA ALA A 102 -9.08 4.41 12.50
C ALA A 102 -9.80 3.08 12.29
N VAL A 103 -9.04 1.98 12.30
CA VAL A 103 -9.59 0.64 12.13
C VAL A 103 -9.51 -0.11 13.44
N HIS A 104 -10.64 -0.65 13.88
CA HIS A 104 -10.72 -1.52 15.05
C HIS A 104 -11.10 -2.93 14.59
N GLY A 105 -10.17 -3.88 14.72
CA GLY A 105 -10.47 -5.30 14.57
C GLY A 105 -10.99 -5.90 15.85
N SER A 106 -11.20 -7.21 15.87
CA SER A 106 -11.70 -7.92 17.04
C SER A 106 -10.69 -7.89 18.21
N ASP A 107 -9.41 -7.91 17.89
CA ASP A 107 -8.32 -7.99 18.88
C ASP A 107 -7.14 -7.08 18.53
N PHE A 108 -7.30 -6.18 17.58
CA PHE A 108 -6.24 -5.27 17.15
C PHE A 108 -6.79 -3.90 16.76
N ARG A 109 -5.89 -2.95 16.69
CA ARG A 109 -6.15 -1.59 16.25
C ARG A 109 -5.13 -1.22 15.18
N LEU A 110 -5.60 -0.57 14.12
CA LEU A 110 -4.77 -0.16 12.99
C LEU A 110 -5.00 1.33 12.73
N SER A 111 -3.91 2.08 12.54
CA SER A 111 -3.98 3.50 12.24
C SER A 111 -2.87 3.91 11.29
N MET A 112 -3.09 4.99 10.54
CA MET A 112 -2.08 5.56 9.66
C MET A 112 -1.01 6.28 10.49
N SER A 113 0.25 5.90 10.30
CA SER A 113 1.39 6.56 10.93
C SER A 113 2.01 7.60 9.99
N GLU A 114 2.24 7.22 8.74
CA GLU A 114 2.89 8.08 7.76
C GLU A 114 2.47 7.68 6.36
N GLN A 115 2.34 8.65 5.47
CA GLN A 115 2.10 8.38 4.05
C GLN A 115 3.08 9.18 3.22
N ARG A 116 3.72 8.53 2.26
CA ARG A 116 4.67 9.18 1.34
C ARG A 116 4.44 8.68 -0.08
N VAL A 117 4.75 9.55 -1.04
CA VAL A 117 4.79 9.18 -2.46
C VAL A 117 6.26 9.15 -2.87
N ILE A 118 6.71 8.02 -3.40
CA ILE A 118 8.11 7.76 -3.72
C ILE A 118 8.22 7.34 -5.17
N ALA A 119 9.17 7.95 -5.90
CA ALA A 119 9.48 7.52 -7.26
C ALA A 119 10.15 6.14 -7.24
N CYS A 120 9.72 5.27 -8.14
CA CYS A 120 10.29 3.94 -8.28
C CYS A 120 11.37 3.98 -9.36
N GLU A 121 12.63 3.83 -8.96
CA GLU A 121 13.74 3.87 -9.91
C GLU A 121 13.72 2.69 -10.87
N GLY A 122 14.07 2.95 -12.12
CA GLY A 122 14.16 1.91 -13.15
C GLY A 122 12.81 1.49 -13.73
N THR A 123 11.70 2.03 -13.23
CA THR A 123 10.37 1.79 -13.76
C THR A 123 9.64 3.12 -13.90
N SER A 124 8.60 3.17 -14.71
CA SER A 124 7.78 4.37 -14.87
C SER A 124 6.60 4.30 -13.89
N GLU A 125 6.92 4.25 -12.61
CA GLU A 125 5.93 4.12 -11.54
C GLU A 125 6.30 4.98 -10.34
N HIS A 126 5.28 5.32 -9.56
CA HIS A 126 5.42 5.86 -8.20
C HIS A 126 4.74 4.92 -7.23
N ILE A 127 5.23 4.90 -6.00
CA ILE A 127 4.68 4.09 -4.92
C ILE A 127 4.07 5.02 -3.89
N ILE A 128 2.82 4.74 -3.51
CA ILE A 128 2.23 5.32 -2.30
C ILE A 128 2.61 4.39 -1.16
N ASN A 129 3.47 4.85 -0.27
CA ASN A 129 3.86 4.10 0.91
C ASN A 129 3.00 4.52 2.09
N ASN A 130 2.10 3.66 2.49
CA ASN A 130 1.29 3.84 3.71
C ASN A 130 1.97 3.07 4.83
N LYS A 131 2.50 3.77 5.82
CA LYS A 131 3.08 3.16 7.01
C LYS A 131 2.03 3.16 8.11
N LEU A 132 1.63 1.96 8.52
CA LEU A 132 0.55 1.77 9.49
C LEU A 132 1.11 1.31 10.82
N LEU A 133 0.49 1.77 11.90
CA LEU A 133 0.74 1.26 13.24
C LEU A 133 -0.34 0.23 13.57
N TYR A 134 0.10 -0.99 13.85
CA TYR A 134 -0.72 -2.12 14.26
C TYR A 134 -0.47 -2.39 15.73
N GLN A 135 -1.51 -2.45 16.54
CA GLN A 135 -1.41 -2.66 17.97
C GLN A 135 -2.37 -3.74 18.44
N THR A 136 -1.92 -4.63 19.29
CA THR A 136 -2.78 -5.63 19.92
C THR A 136 -2.32 -5.87 21.36
N ILE A 137 -3.24 -6.25 22.24
CA ILE A 137 -2.97 -6.61 23.62
C ILE A 137 -2.82 -8.12 23.69
N ASN A 138 -1.70 -8.56 24.24
CA ASN A 138 -1.39 -9.98 24.43
C ASN A 138 -1.95 -10.51 25.74
#